data_44cb40e7fdc8ba24b69d0bee2fd34f8e
#
_entry.id   44cb40e7fdc8ba24b69d0bee2fd34f8e
#
_cell.length_a   1.000
_cell.length_b   1.000
_cell.length_c   1.000
_cell.angle_alpha   90.00
_cell.angle_beta   90.00
_cell.angle_gamma   90.00
#
_symmetry.space_group_name_H-M   'P 1'
#
loop_
_entity.id
_entity.type
_entity.pdbx_description
1 polymer ?
#
loop_
_entity_poly.entity_id
_entity_poly.type
_entity_poly.pdbx_seq_one_letter_code
_entity_poly.pdbx_strand_id
1 'polypeptide(L)'
;MSPVTDRPRTPRQVADAYVDAVCDLDPIVGTQLGTRPASDELPDLSPAGLAAEAALERSTLAELDRVLAADPALASDPVELRCARLLRERLTASLDQHEAGEGLRALSNLFSPVHSVRQVFSMMPTGTPEDWAVLGRRLARVPEAYRGYLATLTEGASRGLFAAPRQVHTVVGQLGEWLAGPYFAGVVAAGPDELRSELDAAAAAADGAVAEVRDFLRDSYAPRAAGTPDAVGRERYARFARAWNGTDLGTGSGLEDAYAWGWGEHLRIREEQRTAAEQVLPGATPMEAMRWLNEHGESVEGVEQVRQRLQSMMDDAMTALDGVHFDLAEPIRRVEAMIAPPGSAAAPYYTRPTQDFSRPGRTWLPTLGRERFPLWDLVSTWYHEGVPGHHLQLAQWAYVSGELSAYQTSLGSVGANVEGWALYAERLMDELGFLPDRGARLGYLDAQQMRAVRVVVDIGMHLQLPIPADADGALAEHRGQPWTPDLARAFFGEYCGRDDAFLDSELVRYLGMPGQAISYKLGERAWLQGREAARQARGADFDLKAWHMAALSQGSLGLDDLAAELARL
;
A
#
# COMPACT_ATOMS: atom_id res chain seq x y z
N MET A 1 39.13 23.39 -21.71
CA MET A 1 38.25 22.26 -21.35
C MET A 1 38.94 21.55 -20.20
N SER A 2 38.53 21.84 -18.98
CA SER A 2 38.99 21.08 -17.81
C SER A 2 38.47 19.64 -17.91
N PRO A 3 39.24 18.61 -17.55
CA PRO A 3 38.75 17.26 -17.53
C PRO A 3 37.61 17.20 -16.50
N VAL A 4 36.43 16.77 -16.95
CA VAL A 4 35.36 16.33 -16.05
C VAL A 4 35.99 15.17 -15.29
N THR A 5 36.37 15.41 -14.03
CA THR A 5 36.78 14.34 -13.13
C THR A 5 35.55 13.47 -12.96
N ASP A 6 35.61 12.30 -13.56
CA ASP A 6 34.62 11.23 -13.41
C ASP A 6 34.69 10.77 -11.93
N ARG A 7 34.02 11.53 -11.05
CA ARG A 7 33.88 11.12 -9.65
C ARG A 7 33.04 9.85 -9.67
N PRO A 8 33.47 8.80 -8.97
CA PRO A 8 32.66 7.60 -8.84
C PRO A 8 31.28 8.00 -8.29
N ARG A 9 30.23 7.42 -8.84
CA ARG A 9 28.86 7.62 -8.34
C ARG A 9 28.77 7.28 -6.86
N THR A 10 27.81 7.89 -6.14
CA THR A 10 27.43 7.48 -4.80
C THR A 10 26.26 6.47 -4.86
N PRO A 11 25.96 5.71 -3.78
CA PRO A 11 24.79 4.86 -3.68
C PRO A 11 23.48 5.58 -4.04
N ARG A 12 23.28 6.83 -3.59
CA ARG A 12 22.09 7.63 -3.96
C ARG A 12 22.05 7.90 -5.46
N GLN A 13 23.17 8.21 -6.10
CA GLN A 13 23.21 8.43 -7.54
C GLN A 13 22.99 7.14 -8.35
N VAL A 14 23.39 5.98 -7.84
CA VAL A 14 23.05 4.68 -8.42
C VAL A 14 21.52 4.44 -8.32
N ALA A 15 20.94 4.73 -7.16
CA ALA A 15 19.51 4.59 -6.92
C ALA A 15 18.68 5.55 -7.79
N ASP A 16 19.12 6.80 -7.98
CA ASP A 16 18.46 7.78 -8.87
C ASP A 16 18.51 7.33 -10.35
N ALA A 17 19.67 6.84 -10.80
CA ALA A 17 19.81 6.29 -12.15
C ALA A 17 18.92 5.05 -12.37
N TYR A 18 18.72 4.25 -11.34
CA TYR A 18 17.79 3.12 -11.39
C TYR A 18 16.35 3.59 -11.57
N VAL A 19 15.88 4.63 -10.84
CA VAL A 19 14.54 5.20 -11.02
C VAL A 19 14.32 5.66 -12.45
N ASP A 20 15.28 6.38 -13.03
CA ASP A 20 15.20 6.83 -14.42
C ASP A 20 15.11 5.66 -15.41
N ALA A 21 15.94 4.63 -15.22
CA ALA A 21 15.93 3.44 -16.07
C ALA A 21 14.64 2.62 -15.94
N VAL A 22 14.06 2.53 -14.73
CA VAL A 22 12.73 1.91 -14.55
C VAL A 22 11.66 2.69 -15.29
N CYS A 23 11.67 4.04 -15.23
CA CYS A 23 10.70 4.86 -15.96
C CYS A 23 10.81 4.71 -17.50
N ASP A 24 11.97 4.30 -18.01
CA ASP A 24 12.16 3.99 -19.43
C ASP A 24 11.66 2.58 -19.79
N LEU A 25 11.79 1.59 -18.90
CA LEU A 25 11.26 0.24 -19.09
C LEU A 25 9.76 0.15 -18.82
N ASP A 26 9.27 0.84 -17.78
CA ASP A 26 7.86 0.95 -17.44
C ASP A 26 7.40 2.42 -17.48
N PRO A 27 6.87 2.88 -18.61
CA PRO A 27 6.35 4.23 -18.75
C PRO A 27 5.14 4.55 -17.86
N ILE A 28 4.45 3.54 -17.31
CA ILE A 28 3.38 3.73 -16.31
C ILE A 28 3.98 4.32 -15.03
N VAL A 29 5.11 3.78 -14.58
CA VAL A 29 5.85 4.29 -13.41
C VAL A 29 6.28 5.74 -13.65
N GLY A 30 6.80 6.08 -14.82
CA GLY A 30 7.16 7.46 -15.15
C GLY A 30 5.98 8.43 -15.09
N THR A 31 4.78 7.99 -15.49
CA THR A 31 3.55 8.79 -15.37
C THR A 31 3.13 8.93 -13.90
N GLN A 32 3.17 7.84 -13.12
CA GLN A 32 2.83 7.85 -11.69
C GLN A 32 3.73 8.76 -10.85
N LEU A 33 5.02 8.78 -11.17
CA LEU A 33 5.99 9.65 -10.50
C LEU A 33 5.94 11.10 -11.01
N GLY A 34 5.21 11.37 -12.10
CA GLY A 34 5.13 12.69 -12.72
C GLY A 34 6.40 13.11 -13.46
N THR A 35 7.36 12.20 -13.65
CA THR A 35 8.61 12.48 -14.40
C THR A 35 8.41 12.36 -15.91
N ARG A 36 7.43 11.56 -16.35
CA ARG A 36 7.05 11.38 -17.76
C ARG A 36 5.52 11.41 -17.92
N PRO A 37 4.86 12.53 -17.57
CA PRO A 37 3.39 12.60 -17.53
C PRO A 37 2.74 12.48 -18.92
N ALA A 38 3.46 12.86 -19.97
CA ALA A 38 3.00 12.84 -21.36
C ALA A 38 3.59 11.67 -22.16
N SER A 39 3.94 10.55 -21.53
CA SER A 39 4.37 9.35 -22.24
C SER A 39 3.18 8.71 -22.97
N ASP A 40 3.36 8.36 -24.24
CA ASP A 40 2.39 7.60 -25.04
C ASP A 40 2.73 6.10 -25.13
N GLU A 41 3.67 5.62 -24.29
CA GLU A 41 4.15 4.25 -24.27
C GLU A 41 3.54 3.44 -23.10
N LEU A 42 3.50 2.11 -23.26
CA LEU A 42 3.16 1.12 -22.24
C LEU A 42 4.32 0.16 -22.04
N PRO A 43 4.46 -0.48 -20.86
CA PRO A 43 5.51 -1.45 -20.62
C PRO A 43 5.33 -2.71 -21.47
N ASP A 44 6.45 -3.40 -21.75
CA ASP A 44 6.44 -4.75 -22.29
C ASP A 44 6.02 -5.74 -21.20
N LEU A 45 4.76 -6.18 -21.23
CA LEU A 45 4.21 -7.15 -20.28
C LEU A 45 4.50 -8.60 -20.65
N SER A 46 5.35 -8.85 -21.65
CA SER A 46 5.77 -10.20 -22.06
C SER A 46 6.83 -10.79 -21.12
N PRO A 47 7.14 -12.09 -21.23
CA PRO A 47 8.27 -12.68 -20.51
C PRO A 47 9.61 -11.97 -20.78
N ALA A 48 9.78 -11.36 -21.97
CA ALA A 48 10.98 -10.59 -22.30
C ALA A 48 11.06 -9.29 -21.49
N GLY A 49 9.93 -8.60 -21.29
CA GLY A 49 9.84 -7.42 -20.43
C GLY A 49 10.21 -7.74 -18.99
N LEU A 50 9.63 -8.81 -18.40
CA LEU A 50 10.01 -9.29 -17.05
C LEU A 50 11.51 -9.61 -16.93
N ALA A 51 12.09 -10.20 -17.97
CA ALA A 51 13.51 -10.49 -18.00
C ALA A 51 14.38 -9.22 -18.10
N ALA A 52 13.91 -8.18 -18.81
CA ALA A 52 14.58 -6.89 -18.92
C ALA A 52 14.59 -6.15 -17.57
N GLU A 53 13.47 -6.16 -16.83
CA GLU A 53 13.40 -5.61 -15.47
C GLU A 53 14.40 -6.30 -14.54
N ALA A 54 14.42 -7.63 -14.51
CA ALA A 54 15.36 -8.40 -13.69
C ALA A 54 16.82 -8.16 -14.12
N ALA A 55 17.10 -7.95 -15.39
CA ALA A 55 18.43 -7.61 -15.87
C ALA A 55 18.87 -6.21 -15.39
N LEU A 56 17.97 -5.23 -15.40
CA LEU A 56 18.22 -3.91 -14.83
C LEU A 56 18.53 -3.98 -13.34
N GLU A 57 17.73 -4.74 -12.56
CA GLU A 57 17.96 -4.93 -11.13
C GLU A 57 19.32 -5.55 -10.83
N ARG A 58 19.70 -6.62 -11.56
CA ARG A 58 21.03 -7.26 -11.41
C ARG A 58 22.17 -6.31 -11.75
N SER A 59 22.04 -5.54 -12.83
CA SER A 59 23.07 -4.58 -13.24
C SER A 59 23.23 -3.45 -12.23
N THR A 60 22.12 -2.99 -11.64
CA THR A 60 22.10 -1.96 -10.58
C THR A 60 22.79 -2.44 -9.32
N LEU A 61 22.52 -3.69 -8.88
CA LEU A 61 23.19 -4.30 -7.73
C LEU A 61 24.70 -4.45 -7.97
N ALA A 62 25.11 -4.87 -9.16
CA ALA A 62 26.52 -4.97 -9.53
C ALA A 62 27.22 -3.59 -9.57
N GLU A 63 26.50 -2.54 -9.99
CA GLU A 63 27.01 -1.18 -9.93
C GLU A 63 27.16 -0.69 -8.48
N LEU A 64 26.16 -0.93 -7.64
CA LEU A 64 26.20 -0.57 -6.21
C LEU A 64 27.40 -1.23 -5.51
N ASP A 65 27.66 -2.52 -5.77
CA ASP A 65 28.81 -3.24 -5.21
C ASP A 65 30.14 -2.63 -5.67
N ARG A 66 30.24 -2.27 -6.94
CA ARG A 66 31.44 -1.65 -7.52
C ARG A 66 31.70 -0.27 -6.90
N VAL A 67 30.66 0.53 -6.70
CA VAL A 67 30.77 1.87 -6.09
C VAL A 67 31.23 1.78 -4.65
N LEU A 68 30.63 0.88 -3.85
CA LEU A 68 31.01 0.67 -2.45
C LEU A 68 32.43 0.11 -2.29
N ALA A 69 32.86 -0.75 -3.22
CA ALA A 69 34.24 -1.28 -3.22
C ALA A 69 35.28 -0.24 -3.63
N ALA A 70 34.91 0.71 -4.52
CA ALA A 70 35.81 1.74 -5.00
C ALA A 70 36.07 2.85 -3.97
N ASP A 71 35.09 3.16 -3.10
CA ASP A 71 35.20 4.18 -2.07
C ASP A 71 34.67 3.66 -0.71
N PRO A 72 35.54 3.11 0.15
CA PRO A 72 35.13 2.63 1.47
C PRO A 72 34.54 3.70 2.40
N ALA A 73 34.79 4.99 2.14
CA ALA A 73 34.20 6.07 2.93
C ALA A 73 32.67 6.12 2.79
N LEU A 74 32.12 5.73 1.62
CA LEU A 74 30.68 5.64 1.38
C LEU A 74 30.00 4.58 2.28
N ALA A 75 30.71 3.50 2.59
CA ALA A 75 30.23 2.47 3.53
C ALA A 75 30.20 2.94 4.99
N SER A 76 30.81 4.09 5.30
CA SER A 76 30.81 4.72 6.62
C SER A 76 29.92 5.96 6.69
N ASP A 77 29.43 6.46 5.56
CA ASP A 77 28.46 7.55 5.49
C ASP A 77 27.06 7.00 5.79
N PRO A 78 26.40 7.42 6.89
CA PRO A 78 25.10 6.85 7.29
C PRO A 78 23.99 7.13 6.27
N VAL A 79 24.06 8.22 5.51
CA VAL A 79 23.06 8.57 4.51
C VAL A 79 23.20 7.67 3.28
N GLU A 80 24.42 7.57 2.75
CA GLU A 80 24.70 6.69 1.61
C GLU A 80 24.48 5.22 1.94
N LEU A 81 24.85 4.80 3.16
CA LEU A 81 24.68 3.42 3.63
C LEU A 81 23.20 3.04 3.77
N ARG A 82 22.34 3.95 4.27
CA ARG A 82 20.89 3.69 4.34
C ARG A 82 20.29 3.49 2.93
N CYS A 83 20.65 4.36 1.99
CA CYS A 83 20.23 4.21 0.60
C CYS A 83 20.71 2.89 -0.02
N ALA A 84 22.00 2.55 0.18
CA ALA A 84 22.58 1.30 -0.32
C ALA A 84 21.86 0.06 0.22
N ARG A 85 21.56 0.03 1.53
CA ARG A 85 20.84 -1.09 2.16
C ARG A 85 19.43 -1.22 1.62
N LEU A 86 18.69 -0.10 1.52
CA LEU A 86 17.33 -0.11 0.97
C LEU A 86 17.34 -0.63 -0.47
N LEU A 87 18.19 -0.06 -1.33
CA LEU A 87 18.28 -0.47 -2.73
C LEU A 87 18.60 -1.96 -2.85
N ARG A 88 19.62 -2.44 -2.12
CA ARG A 88 20.01 -3.86 -2.11
C ARG A 88 18.87 -4.76 -1.65
N GLU A 89 18.25 -4.42 -0.54
CA GLU A 89 17.20 -5.24 0.06
C GLU A 89 15.99 -5.35 -0.90
N ARG A 90 15.52 -4.24 -1.45
CA ARG A 90 14.37 -4.20 -2.35
C ARG A 90 14.62 -4.94 -3.66
N LEU A 91 15.76 -4.69 -4.31
CA LEU A 91 16.10 -5.35 -5.58
C LEU A 91 16.36 -6.84 -5.39
N THR A 92 16.96 -7.25 -4.27
CA THR A 92 17.11 -8.68 -3.97
C THR A 92 15.76 -9.34 -3.77
N ALA A 93 14.84 -8.74 -3.03
CA ALA A 93 13.50 -9.29 -2.83
C ALA A 93 12.70 -9.38 -4.15
N SER A 94 12.86 -8.42 -5.05
CA SER A 94 12.26 -8.45 -6.38
C SER A 94 12.83 -9.57 -7.24
N LEU A 95 14.15 -9.73 -7.27
CA LEU A 95 14.82 -10.80 -8.00
C LEU A 95 14.44 -12.19 -7.47
N ASP A 96 14.29 -12.37 -6.15
CA ASP A 96 13.79 -13.61 -5.55
C ASP A 96 12.38 -13.96 -6.06
N GLN A 97 11.49 -12.97 -6.24
CA GLN A 97 10.17 -13.18 -6.85
C GLN A 97 10.28 -13.53 -8.34
N HIS A 98 11.13 -12.83 -9.07
CA HIS A 98 11.35 -13.10 -10.49
C HIS A 98 11.87 -14.53 -10.71
N GLU A 99 12.87 -14.96 -9.95
CA GLU A 99 13.47 -16.30 -10.05
C GLU A 99 12.48 -17.41 -9.68
N ALA A 100 11.56 -17.13 -8.75
CA ALA A 100 10.46 -18.03 -8.41
C ALA A 100 9.32 -18.03 -9.45
N GLY A 101 9.37 -17.17 -10.46
CA GLY A 101 8.36 -17.07 -11.51
C GLY A 101 7.05 -16.45 -11.04
N GLU A 102 7.07 -15.61 -9.99
CA GLU A 102 5.83 -14.96 -9.50
C GLU A 102 5.23 -14.03 -10.54
N GLY A 103 6.05 -13.32 -11.34
CA GLY A 103 5.59 -12.50 -12.46
C GLY A 103 4.84 -13.29 -13.54
N LEU A 104 5.14 -14.59 -13.72
CA LEU A 104 4.48 -15.45 -14.70
C LEU A 104 3.05 -15.87 -14.31
N ARG A 105 2.63 -15.57 -13.08
CA ARG A 105 1.28 -15.83 -12.54
C ARG A 105 0.71 -14.62 -11.79
N ALA A 106 1.20 -13.42 -12.11
CA ALA A 106 0.77 -12.17 -11.48
C ALA A 106 -0.68 -11.84 -11.85
N LEU A 107 -1.60 -12.32 -11.03
CA LEU A 107 -3.04 -12.12 -11.16
C LEU A 107 -3.66 -12.00 -9.77
N SER A 108 -4.16 -10.80 -9.45
CA SER A 108 -4.88 -10.51 -8.22
C SER A 108 -5.97 -9.47 -8.47
N ASN A 109 -6.88 -9.33 -7.53
CA ASN A 109 -8.01 -8.39 -7.66
C ASN A 109 -7.63 -6.90 -7.65
N LEU A 110 -6.37 -6.53 -7.31
CA LEU A 110 -5.93 -5.13 -7.23
C LEU A 110 -4.66 -4.81 -8.05
N PHE A 111 -3.70 -5.72 -8.11
CA PHE A 111 -2.35 -5.45 -8.64
C PHE A 111 -1.98 -6.32 -9.85
N SER A 112 -2.96 -6.77 -10.62
CA SER A 112 -2.66 -7.37 -11.92
C SER A 112 -2.23 -6.31 -12.93
N PRO A 113 -1.40 -6.63 -13.94
CA PRO A 113 -1.00 -5.71 -15.00
C PRO A 113 -2.19 -5.02 -15.70
N VAL A 114 -3.34 -5.68 -15.80
CA VAL A 114 -4.57 -5.08 -16.37
C VAL A 114 -5.06 -3.87 -15.57
N HIS A 115 -4.88 -3.88 -14.25
CA HIS A 115 -5.27 -2.75 -13.39
C HIS A 115 -4.33 -1.56 -13.59
N SER A 116 -3.01 -1.79 -13.66
CA SER A 116 -2.02 -0.73 -13.86
C SER A 116 -2.21 -0.04 -15.23
N VAL A 117 -2.41 -0.82 -16.29
CA VAL A 117 -2.69 -0.28 -17.63
C VAL A 117 -4.00 0.50 -17.65
N ARG A 118 -5.05 0.03 -16.96
CA ARG A 118 -6.31 0.78 -16.84
C ARG A 118 -6.12 2.09 -16.10
N GLN A 119 -5.42 2.04 -14.96
CA GLN A 119 -5.32 3.17 -14.04
C GLN A 119 -4.50 4.33 -14.61
N VAL A 120 -3.49 4.07 -15.45
CA VAL A 120 -2.60 5.12 -15.95
C VAL A 120 -3.34 6.23 -16.69
N PHE A 121 -4.42 5.91 -17.40
CA PHE A 121 -5.22 6.90 -18.16
C PHE A 121 -5.90 7.94 -17.27
N SER A 122 -6.20 7.61 -16.02
CA SER A 122 -6.76 8.58 -15.04
C SER A 122 -5.73 9.56 -14.49
N MET A 123 -4.44 9.31 -14.73
CA MET A 123 -3.32 10.14 -14.26
C MET A 123 -2.71 11.00 -15.38
N MET A 124 -3.10 10.77 -16.62
CA MET A 124 -2.59 11.53 -17.77
C MET A 124 -3.23 12.93 -17.84
N PRO A 125 -2.47 13.95 -18.30
CA PRO A 125 -3.05 15.26 -18.55
C PRO A 125 -4.09 15.20 -19.69
N THR A 126 -5.13 16.04 -19.57
CA THR A 126 -6.23 16.17 -20.54
C THR A 126 -6.61 17.65 -20.76
N GLY A 127 -5.69 18.57 -20.46
CA GLY A 127 -5.95 20.02 -20.54
C GLY A 127 -5.87 20.62 -21.94
N THR A 128 -5.20 19.95 -22.88
CA THR A 128 -4.95 20.45 -24.25
C THR A 128 -5.26 19.38 -25.30
N PRO A 129 -5.53 19.76 -26.56
CA PRO A 129 -5.68 18.80 -27.66
C PRO A 129 -4.48 17.87 -27.83
N GLU A 130 -3.26 18.35 -27.59
CA GLU A 130 -2.06 17.50 -27.65
C GLU A 130 -2.05 16.44 -26.52
N ASP A 131 -2.49 16.78 -25.31
CA ASP A 131 -2.64 15.82 -24.23
C ASP A 131 -3.58 14.67 -24.64
N TRP A 132 -4.70 15.00 -25.28
CA TRP A 132 -5.64 14.01 -25.81
C TRP A 132 -5.06 13.17 -26.94
N ALA A 133 -4.25 13.77 -27.82
CA ALA A 133 -3.56 13.03 -28.86
C ALA A 133 -2.54 12.03 -28.27
N VAL A 134 -1.78 12.43 -27.23
CA VAL A 134 -0.88 11.54 -26.49
C VAL A 134 -1.66 10.40 -25.84
N LEU A 135 -2.75 10.70 -25.15
CA LEU A 135 -3.62 9.71 -24.52
C LEU A 135 -4.17 8.72 -25.54
N GLY A 136 -4.64 9.18 -26.69
CA GLY A 136 -5.12 8.34 -27.78
C GLY A 136 -4.05 7.41 -28.34
N ARG A 137 -2.82 7.90 -28.55
CA ARG A 137 -1.69 7.07 -28.97
C ARG A 137 -1.34 5.99 -27.96
N ARG A 138 -1.32 6.34 -26.66
CA ARG A 138 -1.09 5.35 -25.58
C ARG A 138 -2.21 4.31 -25.52
N LEU A 139 -3.46 4.75 -25.66
CA LEU A 139 -4.63 3.86 -25.66
C LEU A 139 -4.58 2.85 -26.82
N ALA A 140 -4.12 3.27 -27.99
CA ALA A 140 -3.92 2.40 -29.15
C ALA A 140 -2.87 1.29 -28.93
N ARG A 141 -2.00 1.40 -27.89
CA ARG A 141 -1.00 0.37 -27.53
C ARG A 141 -1.52 -0.68 -26.55
N VAL A 142 -2.70 -0.46 -25.94
CA VAL A 142 -3.29 -1.42 -24.97
C VAL A 142 -3.40 -2.85 -25.52
N PRO A 143 -3.84 -3.08 -26.78
CA PRO A 143 -3.90 -4.43 -27.34
C PRO A 143 -2.53 -5.13 -27.40
N GLU A 144 -1.44 -4.41 -27.65
CA GLU A 144 -0.09 -4.98 -27.68
C GLU A 144 0.38 -5.36 -26.28
N ALA A 145 0.22 -4.46 -25.31
CA ALA A 145 0.57 -4.70 -23.90
C ALA A 145 -0.18 -5.93 -23.34
N TYR A 146 -1.49 -6.04 -23.61
CA TYR A 146 -2.26 -7.18 -23.13
C TYR A 146 -1.92 -8.48 -23.83
N ARG A 147 -1.56 -8.48 -25.11
CA ARG A 147 -1.02 -9.68 -25.78
C ARG A 147 0.29 -10.15 -25.13
N GLY A 148 1.19 -9.20 -24.73
CA GLY A 148 2.36 -9.51 -23.94
C GLY A 148 2.00 -10.19 -22.61
N TYR A 149 1.03 -9.64 -21.89
CA TYR A 149 0.54 -10.23 -20.65
C TYR A 149 -0.05 -11.63 -20.83
N LEU A 150 -0.83 -11.86 -21.88
CA LEU A 150 -1.34 -13.20 -22.20
C LEU A 150 -0.21 -14.20 -22.49
N ALA A 151 0.85 -13.75 -23.16
CA ALA A 151 2.05 -14.58 -23.39
C ALA A 151 2.74 -14.94 -22.07
N THR A 152 2.83 -14.01 -21.13
CA THR A 152 3.38 -14.22 -19.78
C THR A 152 2.57 -15.27 -19.00
N LEU A 153 1.24 -15.13 -18.95
CA LEU A 153 0.39 -16.11 -18.28
C LEU A 153 0.43 -17.48 -18.98
N THR A 154 0.56 -17.51 -20.30
CA THR A 154 0.71 -18.75 -21.07
C THR A 154 2.01 -19.47 -20.76
N GLU A 155 3.12 -18.73 -20.66
CA GLU A 155 4.40 -19.29 -20.25
C GLU A 155 4.35 -19.82 -18.82
N GLY A 156 3.80 -19.06 -17.88
CA GLY A 156 3.56 -19.52 -16.51
C GLY A 156 2.77 -20.82 -16.46
N ALA A 157 1.65 -20.86 -17.19
CA ALA A 157 0.82 -22.07 -17.29
C ALA A 157 1.55 -23.26 -17.90
N SER A 158 2.51 -23.06 -18.82
CA SER A 158 3.34 -24.13 -19.37
C SER A 158 4.29 -24.73 -18.35
N ARG A 159 4.67 -23.94 -17.34
CA ARG A 159 5.52 -24.34 -16.21
C ARG A 159 4.74 -24.82 -14.99
N GLY A 160 3.39 -24.90 -15.08
CA GLY A 160 2.52 -25.25 -13.95
C GLY A 160 2.37 -24.12 -12.91
N LEU A 161 2.71 -22.89 -13.25
CA LEU A 161 2.56 -21.71 -12.41
C LEU A 161 1.22 -21.05 -12.69
N PHE A 162 0.29 -21.14 -11.74
CA PHE A 162 -1.05 -20.56 -11.85
C PHE A 162 -1.38 -19.65 -10.67
N ALA A 163 -2.19 -18.63 -10.91
CA ALA A 163 -2.92 -17.94 -9.87
C ALA A 163 -4.08 -18.81 -9.37
N ALA A 164 -4.50 -18.64 -8.12
CA ALA A 164 -5.62 -19.38 -7.56
C ALA A 164 -6.93 -19.06 -8.30
N PRO A 165 -7.85 -20.05 -8.45
CA PRO A 165 -9.13 -19.87 -9.16
C PRO A 165 -9.94 -18.69 -8.65
N ARG A 166 -9.92 -18.42 -7.35
CA ARG A 166 -10.59 -17.25 -6.75
C ARG A 166 -10.16 -15.95 -7.41
N GLN A 167 -8.85 -15.72 -7.55
CA GLN A 167 -8.31 -14.52 -8.19
C GLN A 167 -8.69 -14.45 -9.67
N VAL A 168 -8.63 -15.57 -10.38
CA VAL A 168 -9.02 -15.66 -11.78
C VAL A 168 -10.48 -15.25 -11.96
N HIS A 169 -11.38 -15.82 -11.17
CA HIS A 169 -12.83 -15.52 -11.25
C HIS A 169 -13.12 -14.06 -10.89
N THR A 170 -12.44 -13.52 -9.86
CA THR A 170 -12.62 -12.13 -9.48
C THR A 170 -12.19 -11.18 -10.60
N VAL A 171 -11.02 -11.41 -11.20
CA VAL A 171 -10.55 -10.56 -12.31
C VAL A 171 -11.44 -10.71 -13.55
N VAL A 172 -11.90 -11.91 -13.87
CA VAL A 172 -12.88 -12.12 -14.97
C VAL A 172 -14.16 -11.31 -14.72
N GLY A 173 -14.67 -11.30 -13.49
CA GLY A 173 -15.81 -10.46 -13.08
C GLY A 173 -15.55 -8.97 -13.29
N GLN A 174 -14.42 -8.47 -12.78
CA GLN A 174 -14.02 -7.06 -12.93
C GLN A 174 -13.89 -6.64 -14.40
N LEU A 175 -13.24 -7.47 -15.23
CA LEU A 175 -13.13 -7.20 -16.67
C LEU A 175 -14.52 -7.23 -17.34
N GLY A 176 -15.44 -8.08 -16.88
CA GLY A 176 -16.84 -8.08 -17.33
C GLY A 176 -17.57 -6.78 -17.00
N GLU A 177 -17.38 -6.24 -15.80
CA GLU A 177 -17.94 -4.95 -15.38
C GLU A 177 -17.39 -3.79 -16.21
N TRP A 178 -16.07 -3.79 -16.48
CA TRP A 178 -15.46 -2.76 -17.33
C TRP A 178 -16.01 -2.76 -18.76
N LEU A 179 -16.38 -3.92 -19.28
CA LEU A 179 -16.97 -4.06 -20.60
C LEU A 179 -18.47 -3.74 -20.64
N ALA A 180 -19.19 -3.97 -19.53
CA ALA A 180 -20.62 -3.64 -19.41
C ALA A 180 -20.87 -2.11 -19.42
N GLY A 181 -19.93 -1.34 -18.81
CA GLY A 181 -19.90 0.11 -18.92
C GLY A 181 -18.58 0.50 -19.59
N PRO A 182 -18.47 0.50 -20.93
CA PRO A 182 -17.19 0.48 -21.64
C PRO A 182 -16.23 1.55 -21.09
N TYR A 183 -15.26 1.10 -20.32
CA TYR A 183 -14.40 1.98 -19.52
C TYR A 183 -13.60 2.96 -20.39
N PHE A 184 -12.95 2.44 -21.44
CA PHE A 184 -12.09 3.28 -22.27
C PHE A 184 -12.88 4.25 -23.14
N ALA A 185 -14.07 3.88 -23.57
CA ALA A 185 -14.97 4.83 -24.21
C ALA A 185 -15.35 5.99 -23.26
N GLY A 186 -15.56 5.69 -21.97
CA GLY A 186 -15.77 6.72 -20.93
C GLY A 186 -14.56 7.64 -20.74
N VAL A 187 -13.34 7.10 -20.77
CA VAL A 187 -12.09 7.86 -20.65
C VAL A 187 -11.96 8.91 -21.76
N VAL A 188 -12.31 8.55 -23.01
CA VAL A 188 -12.17 9.47 -24.15
C VAL A 188 -13.39 10.36 -24.39
N ALA A 189 -14.48 10.17 -23.66
CA ALA A 189 -15.75 10.86 -23.91
C ALA A 189 -15.65 12.42 -23.90
N ALA A 190 -14.76 12.96 -23.06
CA ALA A 190 -14.52 14.41 -22.96
C ALA A 190 -13.46 14.94 -23.94
N GLY A 191 -12.92 14.10 -24.81
CA GLY A 191 -11.91 14.49 -25.79
C GLY A 191 -12.45 15.42 -26.87
N PRO A 192 -11.57 16.21 -27.54
CA PRO A 192 -11.96 17.18 -28.56
C PRO A 192 -12.53 16.53 -29.82
N ASP A 193 -13.48 17.22 -30.48
CA ASP A 193 -14.17 16.72 -31.67
C ASP A 193 -13.22 16.40 -32.84
N GLU A 194 -12.13 17.16 -32.97
CA GLU A 194 -11.12 16.95 -34.02
C GLU A 194 -10.41 15.61 -33.92
N LEU A 195 -10.31 15.04 -32.70
CA LEU A 195 -9.67 13.75 -32.43
C LEU A 195 -10.69 12.62 -32.19
N ARG A 196 -11.99 12.90 -32.27
CA ARG A 196 -13.06 11.97 -31.90
C ARG A 196 -12.91 10.59 -32.56
N SER A 197 -12.72 10.59 -33.89
CA SER A 197 -12.60 9.33 -34.66
C SER A 197 -11.40 8.49 -34.22
N GLU A 198 -10.26 9.12 -33.91
CA GLU A 198 -9.05 8.42 -33.49
C GLU A 198 -9.20 7.91 -32.05
N LEU A 199 -9.72 8.74 -31.15
CA LEU A 199 -9.96 8.39 -29.76
C LEU A 199 -10.98 7.24 -29.63
N ASP A 200 -12.09 7.30 -30.36
CA ASP A 200 -13.12 6.26 -30.33
C ASP A 200 -12.58 4.93 -30.91
N ALA A 201 -11.77 4.99 -31.97
CA ALA A 201 -11.15 3.79 -32.54
C ALA A 201 -10.13 3.16 -31.57
N ALA A 202 -9.31 3.98 -30.88
CA ALA A 202 -8.35 3.51 -29.89
C ALA A 202 -9.06 2.91 -28.67
N ALA A 203 -10.14 3.54 -28.19
CA ALA A 203 -10.94 3.04 -27.09
C ALA A 203 -11.61 1.70 -27.43
N ALA A 204 -12.22 1.57 -28.61
CA ALA A 204 -12.82 0.33 -29.08
C ALA A 204 -11.78 -0.80 -29.18
N ALA A 205 -10.56 -0.52 -29.66
CA ALA A 205 -9.49 -1.50 -29.71
C ALA A 205 -9.03 -1.93 -28.30
N ALA A 206 -8.95 -1.00 -27.36
CA ALA A 206 -8.59 -1.29 -25.97
C ALA A 206 -9.68 -2.12 -25.27
N ASP A 207 -10.97 -1.77 -25.41
CA ASP A 207 -12.09 -2.55 -24.87
C ASP A 207 -12.13 -3.95 -25.51
N GLY A 208 -11.81 -4.09 -26.82
CA GLY A 208 -11.63 -5.37 -27.47
C GLY A 208 -10.53 -6.23 -26.84
N ALA A 209 -9.40 -5.62 -26.50
CA ALA A 209 -8.30 -6.31 -25.85
C ALA A 209 -8.62 -6.71 -24.40
N VAL A 210 -9.43 -5.93 -23.67
CA VAL A 210 -9.99 -6.34 -22.37
C VAL A 210 -10.85 -7.59 -22.51
N ALA A 211 -11.68 -7.66 -23.55
CA ALA A 211 -12.51 -8.84 -23.83
C ALA A 211 -11.65 -10.07 -24.12
N GLU A 212 -10.57 -9.93 -24.91
CA GLU A 212 -9.62 -11.02 -25.17
C GLU A 212 -8.98 -11.55 -23.88
N VAL A 213 -8.53 -10.67 -22.96
CA VAL A 213 -7.97 -11.08 -21.67
C VAL A 213 -9.01 -11.79 -20.83
N ARG A 214 -10.23 -11.25 -20.71
CA ARG A 214 -11.33 -11.87 -19.96
C ARG A 214 -11.63 -13.28 -20.48
N ASP A 215 -11.79 -13.42 -21.79
CA ASP A 215 -12.16 -14.68 -22.41
C ASP A 215 -11.03 -15.71 -22.31
N PHE A 216 -9.77 -15.30 -22.48
CA PHE A 216 -8.63 -16.18 -22.22
C PHE A 216 -8.60 -16.67 -20.76
N LEU A 217 -8.78 -15.74 -19.78
CA LEU A 217 -8.80 -16.11 -18.36
C LEU A 217 -9.93 -17.10 -18.05
N ARG A 218 -11.13 -16.85 -18.57
CA ARG A 218 -12.32 -17.68 -18.34
C ARG A 218 -12.20 -19.05 -19.02
N ASP A 219 -11.87 -19.07 -20.31
CA ASP A 219 -12.05 -20.25 -21.16
C ASP A 219 -10.77 -21.11 -21.26
N SER A 220 -9.60 -20.53 -21.11
CA SER A 220 -8.30 -21.20 -21.29
C SER A 220 -7.51 -21.36 -20.01
N TYR A 221 -7.45 -20.32 -19.16
CA TYR A 221 -6.61 -20.31 -17.96
C TYR A 221 -7.31 -20.93 -16.75
N ALA A 222 -8.55 -20.53 -16.44
CA ALA A 222 -9.30 -21.01 -15.28
C ALA A 222 -9.45 -22.53 -15.22
N PRO A 223 -9.78 -23.25 -16.32
CA PRO A 223 -9.87 -24.71 -16.27
C PRO A 223 -8.56 -25.39 -15.91
N ARG A 224 -7.43 -24.82 -16.32
CA ARG A 224 -6.09 -25.35 -16.02
C ARG A 224 -5.63 -25.00 -14.59
N ALA A 225 -6.10 -23.86 -14.07
CA ALA A 225 -5.81 -23.40 -12.72
C ALA A 225 -6.66 -24.07 -11.62
N ALA A 226 -7.67 -24.85 -11.96
CA ALA A 226 -8.71 -25.36 -11.05
C ALA A 226 -8.19 -26.10 -9.81
N GLY A 227 -6.99 -26.71 -9.89
CA GLY A 227 -6.35 -27.40 -8.76
C GLY A 227 -5.39 -26.53 -7.92
N THR A 228 -5.23 -25.24 -8.25
CA THR A 228 -4.32 -24.36 -7.52
C THR A 228 -4.96 -23.91 -6.21
N PRO A 229 -4.33 -24.16 -5.03
CA PRO A 229 -4.90 -23.74 -3.76
C PRO A 229 -4.84 -22.22 -3.58
N ASP A 230 -5.77 -21.66 -2.79
CA ASP A 230 -5.69 -20.28 -2.31
C ASP A 230 -4.46 -20.10 -1.39
N ALA A 231 -4.16 -21.09 -0.55
CA ALA A 231 -3.00 -21.10 0.34
C ALA A 231 -1.70 -21.25 -0.47
N VAL A 232 -0.77 -20.30 -0.33
CA VAL A 232 0.49 -20.30 -1.10
C VAL A 232 1.61 -21.13 -0.45
N GLY A 233 1.44 -21.51 0.82
CA GLY A 233 2.46 -22.25 1.59
C GLY A 233 3.59 -21.36 2.10
N ARG A 234 4.39 -21.92 3.02
CA ARG A 234 5.42 -21.20 3.78
C ARG A 234 6.46 -20.48 2.91
N GLU A 235 7.08 -21.19 1.99
CA GLU A 235 8.21 -20.66 1.20
C GLU A 235 7.76 -19.49 0.32
N ARG A 236 6.64 -19.65 -0.37
CA ARG A 236 6.09 -18.60 -1.22
C ARG A 236 5.58 -17.41 -0.40
N TYR A 237 4.93 -17.67 0.74
CA TYR A 237 4.47 -16.64 1.66
C TYR A 237 5.63 -15.81 2.22
N ALA A 238 6.71 -16.44 2.66
CA ALA A 238 7.90 -15.76 3.19
C ALA A 238 8.52 -14.80 2.14
N ARG A 239 8.57 -15.23 0.88
CA ARG A 239 9.06 -14.42 -0.24
C ARG A 239 8.20 -13.15 -0.45
N PHE A 240 6.88 -13.30 -0.44
CA PHE A 240 5.97 -12.16 -0.53
C PHE A 240 6.02 -11.26 0.72
N ALA A 241 6.04 -11.85 1.90
CA ALA A 241 6.15 -11.09 3.15
C ALA A 241 7.43 -10.22 3.16
N ARG A 242 8.57 -10.76 2.69
CA ARG A 242 9.80 -9.98 2.53
C ARG A 242 9.62 -8.82 1.54
N ALA A 243 9.01 -9.07 0.40
CA ALA A 243 8.78 -8.05 -0.61
C ALA A 243 7.89 -6.89 -0.10
N TRP A 244 6.87 -7.17 0.70
CA TRP A 244 5.99 -6.14 1.25
C TRP A 244 6.57 -5.41 2.47
N ASN A 245 7.36 -6.12 3.30
CA ASN A 245 7.70 -5.64 4.64
C ASN A 245 9.18 -5.34 4.83
N GLY A 246 10.06 -5.86 3.97
CA GLY A 246 11.50 -5.71 4.17
C GLY A 246 11.99 -6.36 5.47
N THR A 247 11.44 -7.54 5.80
CA THR A 247 11.84 -8.37 6.94
C THR A 247 11.86 -9.84 6.56
N ASP A 248 12.83 -10.58 7.06
CA ASP A 248 12.94 -12.02 6.85
C ASP A 248 12.13 -12.78 7.91
N LEU A 249 10.88 -13.07 7.60
CA LEU A 249 10.03 -13.92 8.42
C LEU A 249 10.16 -15.42 8.07
N GLY A 250 10.89 -15.74 7.01
CA GLY A 250 11.05 -17.13 6.54
C GLY A 250 12.00 -17.96 7.36
N THR A 251 12.92 -17.32 8.09
CA THR A 251 13.97 -17.96 8.86
C THR A 251 13.46 -18.41 10.23
N GLY A 252 13.73 -19.66 10.59
CA GLY A 252 13.33 -20.23 11.90
C GLY A 252 11.81 -20.23 12.10
N SER A 253 11.35 -19.70 13.23
CA SER A 253 9.93 -19.58 13.64
C SER A 253 9.30 -18.21 13.32
N GLY A 254 9.95 -17.38 12.51
CA GLY A 254 9.55 -15.98 12.33
C GLY A 254 8.08 -15.79 11.92
N LEU A 255 7.53 -16.64 11.05
CA LEU A 255 6.12 -16.58 10.64
C LEU A 255 5.17 -17.02 11.76
N GLU A 256 5.50 -18.08 12.50
CA GLU A 256 4.74 -18.55 13.65
C GLU A 256 4.80 -17.55 14.80
N ASP A 257 5.94 -16.93 15.02
CA ASP A 257 6.13 -15.91 16.05
C ASP A 257 5.29 -14.63 15.70
N ALA A 258 5.26 -14.26 14.41
CA ALA A 258 4.40 -13.16 13.94
C ALA A 258 2.90 -13.51 14.10
N TYR A 259 2.51 -14.73 13.77
CA TYR A 259 1.14 -15.23 13.96
C TYR A 259 0.73 -15.24 15.43
N ALA A 260 1.56 -15.81 16.31
CA ALA A 260 1.30 -15.86 17.75
C ALA A 260 1.25 -14.45 18.36
N TRP A 261 2.13 -13.55 17.91
CA TRP A 261 2.08 -12.15 18.33
C TRP A 261 0.79 -11.46 17.85
N GLY A 262 0.38 -11.67 16.61
CA GLY A 262 -0.87 -11.14 16.05
C GLY A 262 -2.10 -11.62 16.83
N TRP A 263 -2.11 -12.90 17.23
CA TRP A 263 -3.14 -13.46 18.11
C TRP A 263 -3.17 -12.77 19.47
N GLY A 264 -2.01 -12.59 20.11
CA GLY A 264 -1.90 -11.86 21.38
C GLY A 264 -2.39 -10.40 21.28
N GLU A 265 -2.05 -9.71 20.18
CA GLU A 265 -2.53 -8.35 19.90
C GLU A 265 -4.06 -8.31 19.72
N HIS A 266 -4.62 -9.26 18.96
CA HIS A 266 -6.06 -9.41 18.83
C HIS A 266 -6.74 -9.52 20.21
N LEU A 267 -6.27 -10.41 21.08
CA LEU A 267 -6.84 -10.60 22.41
C LEU A 267 -6.73 -9.34 23.27
N ARG A 268 -5.59 -8.67 23.25
CA ARG A 268 -5.34 -7.41 23.98
C ARG A 268 -6.31 -6.31 23.53
N ILE A 269 -6.43 -6.08 22.23
CA ILE A 269 -7.29 -5.02 21.67
C ILE A 269 -8.76 -5.35 21.93
N ARG A 270 -9.15 -6.62 21.83
CA ARG A 270 -10.51 -7.07 22.15
C ARG A 270 -10.94 -6.69 23.57
N GLU A 271 -10.04 -6.81 24.54
CA GLU A 271 -10.35 -6.41 25.92
C GLU A 271 -10.47 -4.89 26.08
N GLU A 272 -9.64 -4.13 25.37
CA GLU A 272 -9.78 -2.66 25.31
C GLU A 272 -11.08 -2.24 24.62
N GLN A 273 -11.48 -2.93 23.54
CA GLN A 273 -12.77 -2.69 22.88
C GLN A 273 -13.96 -2.95 23.80
N ARG A 274 -13.93 -4.02 24.60
CA ARG A 274 -14.99 -4.30 25.58
C ARG A 274 -15.11 -3.17 26.59
N THR A 275 -13.98 -2.69 27.10
CA THR A 275 -13.95 -1.58 28.06
C THR A 275 -14.49 -0.28 27.42
N ALA A 276 -14.10 0.01 26.17
CA ALA A 276 -14.59 1.19 25.46
C ALA A 276 -16.09 1.09 25.13
N ALA A 277 -16.54 -0.08 24.70
CA ALA A 277 -17.96 -0.33 24.41
C ALA A 277 -18.86 -0.13 25.62
N GLU A 278 -18.45 -0.62 26.80
CA GLU A 278 -19.17 -0.39 28.06
C GLU A 278 -19.31 1.10 28.42
N GLN A 279 -18.31 1.92 28.01
CA GLN A 279 -18.37 3.38 28.21
C GLN A 279 -19.27 4.09 27.19
N VAL A 280 -19.43 3.53 25.99
CA VAL A 280 -20.32 4.04 24.94
C VAL A 280 -21.77 3.65 25.20
N LEU A 281 -22.01 2.36 25.44
CA LEU A 281 -23.34 1.79 25.65
C LEU A 281 -23.26 0.69 26.74
N PRO A 282 -23.59 0.99 27.99
CA PRO A 282 -23.48 0.04 29.09
C PRO A 282 -24.18 -1.29 28.81
N GLY A 283 -23.49 -2.39 29.05
CA GLY A 283 -23.98 -3.76 28.82
C GLY A 283 -23.89 -4.24 27.36
N ALA A 284 -23.41 -3.41 26.41
CA ALA A 284 -23.32 -3.79 25.02
C ALA A 284 -21.98 -4.47 24.71
N THR A 285 -22.00 -5.37 23.72
CA THR A 285 -20.79 -5.85 23.05
C THR A 285 -20.18 -4.75 22.18
N PRO A 286 -18.89 -4.84 21.81
CA PRO A 286 -18.28 -3.87 20.89
C PRO A 286 -19.08 -3.67 19.60
N MET A 287 -19.56 -4.75 19.00
CA MET A 287 -20.33 -4.69 17.74
C MET A 287 -21.71 -4.01 17.93
N GLU A 288 -22.36 -4.18 19.07
CA GLU A 288 -23.61 -3.49 19.40
C GLU A 288 -23.37 -2.00 19.64
N ALA A 289 -22.31 -1.65 20.35
CA ALA A 289 -21.93 -0.27 20.59
C ALA A 289 -21.59 0.47 19.27
N MET A 290 -20.86 -0.17 18.34
CA MET A 290 -20.57 0.39 17.02
C MET A 290 -21.83 0.60 16.18
N ARG A 291 -22.76 -0.37 16.17
CA ARG A 291 -24.07 -0.20 15.49
C ARG A 291 -24.85 0.95 16.10
N TRP A 292 -24.86 1.07 17.42
CA TRP A 292 -25.51 2.17 18.11
C TRP A 292 -24.90 3.53 17.73
N LEU A 293 -23.56 3.62 17.62
CA LEU A 293 -22.86 4.83 17.20
C LEU A 293 -23.18 5.24 15.76
N ASN A 294 -23.42 4.30 14.86
CA ASN A 294 -23.88 4.61 13.50
C ASN A 294 -25.21 5.37 13.48
N GLU A 295 -26.10 5.10 14.42
CA GLU A 295 -27.44 5.69 14.49
C GLU A 295 -27.50 6.91 15.42
N HIS A 296 -26.80 6.88 16.55
CA HIS A 296 -26.96 7.81 17.65
C HIS A 296 -25.68 8.61 17.98
N GLY A 297 -24.52 8.20 17.43
CA GLY A 297 -23.25 8.88 17.64
C GLY A 297 -23.18 10.24 16.95
N GLU A 298 -22.13 11.00 17.29
CA GLU A 298 -21.84 12.25 16.59
C GLU A 298 -21.72 11.98 15.08
N SER A 299 -22.40 12.79 14.28
CA SER A 299 -22.41 12.66 12.83
C SER A 299 -22.51 14.02 12.16
N VAL A 300 -22.06 14.09 10.92
CA VAL A 300 -22.16 15.29 10.08
C VAL A 300 -23.07 14.98 8.90
N GLU A 301 -24.03 15.88 8.66
CA GLU A 301 -24.93 15.82 7.51
C GLU A 301 -24.37 16.69 6.38
N GLY A 302 -24.31 16.12 5.18
CA GLY A 302 -23.84 16.79 3.96
C GLY A 302 -22.36 16.60 3.66
N VAL A 303 -22.08 16.45 2.37
CA VAL A 303 -20.73 16.15 1.85
C VAL A 303 -19.74 17.30 2.10
N GLU A 304 -20.17 18.53 1.86
CA GLU A 304 -19.29 19.69 2.07
C GLU A 304 -19.05 19.95 3.57
N GLN A 305 -20.05 19.72 4.41
CA GLN A 305 -19.96 19.87 5.85
C GLN A 305 -18.98 18.85 6.46
N VAL A 306 -19.02 17.59 6.01
CA VAL A 306 -18.03 16.60 6.49
C VAL A 306 -16.63 16.94 6.01
N ARG A 307 -16.46 17.41 4.76
CA ARG A 307 -15.16 17.86 4.26
C ARG A 307 -14.59 18.98 5.14
N GLN A 308 -15.40 19.99 5.48
CA GLN A 308 -14.98 21.09 6.36
C GLN A 308 -14.66 20.63 7.77
N ARG A 309 -15.45 19.71 8.34
CA ARG A 309 -15.18 19.13 9.67
C ARG A 309 -13.84 18.38 9.69
N LEU A 310 -13.56 17.60 8.66
CA LEU A 310 -12.33 16.85 8.52
C LEU A 310 -11.11 17.77 8.25
N GLN A 311 -11.29 18.87 7.51
CA GLN A 311 -10.26 19.90 7.37
C GLN A 311 -9.92 20.53 8.73
N SER A 312 -10.94 20.96 9.48
CA SER A 312 -10.73 21.54 10.82
C SER A 312 -9.98 20.58 11.75
N MET A 313 -10.26 19.28 11.70
CA MET A 313 -9.53 18.29 12.52
C MET A 313 -8.04 18.24 12.18
N MET A 314 -7.67 18.32 10.90
CA MET A 314 -6.25 18.37 10.50
C MET A 314 -5.58 19.66 10.91
N ASP A 315 -6.26 20.80 10.77
CA ASP A 315 -5.75 22.12 11.16
C ASP A 315 -5.54 22.21 12.67
N ASP A 316 -6.48 21.68 13.47
CA ASP A 316 -6.39 21.60 14.92
C ASP A 316 -5.22 20.68 15.36
N ALA A 317 -5.09 19.49 14.74
CA ALA A 317 -4.01 18.57 15.01
C ALA A 317 -2.65 19.19 14.62
N MET A 318 -2.55 19.81 13.45
CA MET A 318 -1.35 20.52 13.00
C MET A 318 -0.91 21.58 14.01
N THR A 319 -1.86 22.42 14.45
CA THR A 319 -1.59 23.49 15.41
C THR A 319 -1.14 22.96 16.78
N ALA A 320 -1.74 21.88 17.23
CA ALA A 320 -1.42 21.31 18.54
C ALA A 320 -0.10 20.51 18.57
N LEU A 321 0.29 19.94 17.44
CA LEU A 321 1.47 19.07 17.35
C LEU A 321 2.74 19.85 16.98
N ASP A 322 2.63 20.94 16.19
CA ASP A 322 3.78 21.73 15.74
C ASP A 322 4.44 22.46 16.89
N GLY A 323 5.76 22.40 16.96
CA GLY A 323 6.59 22.97 18.04
C GLY A 323 6.56 22.18 19.36
N VAL A 324 5.57 21.29 19.56
CA VAL A 324 5.41 20.48 20.78
C VAL A 324 5.88 19.04 20.57
N HIS A 325 5.33 18.35 19.59
CA HIS A 325 5.63 16.95 19.29
C HIS A 325 6.38 16.73 17.98
N PHE A 326 6.36 17.76 17.12
CA PHE A 326 7.09 17.85 15.85
C PHE A 326 7.59 19.27 15.63
N ASP A 327 8.65 19.45 14.84
CA ASP A 327 9.11 20.74 14.33
C ASP A 327 8.84 20.76 12.81
N LEU A 328 7.65 21.27 12.43
CA LEU A 328 7.17 21.17 11.06
C LEU A 328 7.64 22.37 10.22
N ALA A 329 8.27 22.09 9.08
CA ALA A 329 8.59 23.13 8.11
C ALA A 329 7.31 23.75 7.51
N GLU A 330 7.37 25.04 7.15
CA GLU A 330 6.19 25.78 6.65
C GLU A 330 5.45 25.06 5.52
N PRO A 331 6.09 24.50 4.47
CA PRO A 331 5.38 23.81 3.40
C PRO A 331 4.60 22.58 3.84
N ILE A 332 5.06 21.89 4.92
CA ILE A 332 4.39 20.69 5.45
C ILE A 332 3.09 21.05 6.17
N ARG A 333 2.96 22.27 6.69
CA ARG A 333 1.76 22.72 7.43
C ARG A 333 0.50 22.85 6.58
N ARG A 334 0.61 22.60 5.26
CA ARG A 334 -0.52 22.69 4.33
C ARG A 334 -0.97 21.31 3.86
N VAL A 335 -2.20 20.95 4.24
CA VAL A 335 -2.88 19.72 3.81
C VAL A 335 -4.35 20.02 3.53
N GLU A 336 -4.90 19.40 2.51
CA GLU A 336 -6.28 19.64 2.08
C GLU A 336 -7.15 18.40 2.27
N ALA A 337 -8.33 18.56 2.89
CA ALA A 337 -9.39 17.57 2.90
C ALA A 337 -10.20 17.66 1.59
N MET A 338 -10.30 16.55 0.89
CA MET A 338 -10.92 16.44 -0.43
C MET A 338 -12.01 15.38 -0.43
N ILE A 339 -13.01 15.58 -1.28
CA ILE A 339 -13.97 14.53 -1.62
C ILE A 339 -13.42 13.73 -2.81
N ALA A 340 -13.35 12.43 -2.64
CA ALA A 340 -12.84 11.55 -3.69
C ALA A 340 -13.80 11.50 -4.89
N PRO A 341 -13.28 11.49 -6.12
CA PRO A 341 -14.12 11.31 -7.31
C PRO A 341 -14.89 9.99 -7.25
N PRO A 342 -16.12 9.93 -7.78
CA PRO A 342 -16.89 8.69 -7.83
C PRO A 342 -16.10 7.54 -8.48
N GLY A 343 -16.09 6.38 -7.82
CA GLY A 343 -15.40 5.18 -8.33
C GLY A 343 -13.87 5.18 -8.18
N SER A 344 -13.28 6.19 -7.51
CA SER A 344 -11.81 6.25 -7.31
C SER A 344 -11.31 5.28 -6.24
N ALA A 345 -12.02 5.15 -5.12
CA ALA A 345 -11.67 4.27 -4.00
C ALA A 345 -12.90 3.95 -3.15
N ALA A 346 -12.83 2.88 -2.36
CA ALA A 346 -13.85 2.52 -1.37
C ALA A 346 -13.49 2.95 0.06
N ALA A 347 -12.23 3.32 0.30
CA ALA A 347 -11.73 3.78 1.60
C ALA A 347 -11.03 5.14 1.45
N PRO A 348 -10.93 5.95 2.53
CA PRO A 348 -10.09 7.13 2.54
C PRO A 348 -8.66 6.81 2.12
N TYR A 349 -8.00 7.80 1.51
CA TYR A 349 -6.61 7.66 1.07
C TYR A 349 -5.92 9.02 1.03
N TYR A 350 -4.58 8.97 1.04
CA TYR A 350 -3.74 10.15 0.99
C TYR A 350 -2.98 10.25 -0.34
N THR A 351 -2.82 11.48 -0.86
CA THR A 351 -1.89 11.80 -1.95
C THR A 351 -0.86 12.81 -1.47
N ARG A 352 0.42 12.47 -1.65
CA ARG A 352 1.55 13.31 -1.22
C ARG A 352 1.60 14.65 -1.94
N PRO A 353 2.25 15.68 -1.36
CA PRO A 353 2.50 16.94 -2.06
C PRO A 353 3.43 16.70 -3.26
N THR A 354 3.47 17.66 -4.18
CA THR A 354 4.55 17.72 -5.16
C THR A 354 5.88 18.01 -4.48
N GLN A 355 6.99 17.63 -5.09
CA GLN A 355 8.31 17.82 -4.49
C GLN A 355 8.64 19.30 -4.22
N ASP A 356 8.11 20.21 -5.05
CA ASP A 356 8.23 21.67 -4.90
C ASP A 356 7.13 22.31 -4.03
N PHE A 357 6.23 21.50 -3.47
CA PHE A 357 5.04 21.93 -2.72
C PHE A 357 4.10 22.88 -3.46
N SER A 358 4.19 22.98 -4.79
CA SER A 358 3.21 23.75 -5.58
C SER A 358 1.78 23.21 -5.45
N ARG A 359 1.64 21.91 -5.20
CA ARG A 359 0.39 21.26 -4.77
C ARG A 359 0.61 20.65 -3.38
N PRO A 360 -0.22 21.00 -2.37
CA PRO A 360 -0.11 20.42 -1.03
C PRO A 360 -0.52 18.94 -1.01
N GLY A 361 -0.24 18.27 0.11
CA GLY A 361 -0.78 16.94 0.40
C GLY A 361 -2.30 16.98 0.50
N ARG A 362 -2.97 15.88 0.13
CA ARG A 362 -4.43 15.78 0.12
C ARG A 362 -4.90 14.48 0.73
N THR A 363 -5.86 14.59 1.66
CA THR A 363 -6.57 13.44 2.24
C THR A 363 -7.96 13.37 1.63
N TRP A 364 -8.33 12.22 1.08
CA TRP A 364 -9.52 12.03 0.27
C TRP A 364 -10.55 11.19 0.98
N LEU A 365 -11.80 11.66 1.02
CA LEU A 365 -12.96 10.94 1.55
C LEU A 365 -13.85 10.43 0.41
N PRO A 366 -13.96 9.12 0.17
CA PRO A 366 -14.99 8.54 -0.67
C PRO A 366 -16.35 8.61 0.05
N THR A 367 -17.32 9.28 -0.55
CA THR A 367 -18.66 9.41 0.06
C THR A 367 -19.52 8.17 -0.13
N LEU A 368 -19.26 7.39 -1.19
CA LEU A 368 -20.05 6.20 -1.58
C LEU A 368 -21.55 6.47 -1.67
N GLY A 369 -21.93 7.70 -2.05
CA GLY A 369 -23.33 8.15 -2.15
C GLY A 369 -24.00 8.47 -0.81
N ARG A 370 -23.25 8.50 0.30
CA ARG A 370 -23.76 8.86 1.62
C ARG A 370 -23.88 10.38 1.77
N GLU A 371 -24.88 10.80 2.53
CA GLU A 371 -25.10 12.19 2.95
C GLU A 371 -24.91 12.37 4.46
N ARG A 372 -24.98 11.28 5.24
CA ARG A 372 -24.73 11.25 6.68
C ARG A 372 -23.45 10.50 6.97
N PHE A 373 -22.59 11.11 7.78
CA PHE A 373 -21.25 10.63 8.10
C PHE A 373 -21.08 10.54 9.62
N PRO A 374 -21.24 9.35 10.22
CA PRO A 374 -20.85 9.11 11.61
C PRO A 374 -19.35 9.40 11.77
N LEU A 375 -18.97 10.06 12.88
CA LEU A 375 -17.57 10.46 13.08
C LEU A 375 -16.76 9.39 13.84
N TRP A 376 -17.40 8.48 14.50
CA TRP A 376 -16.73 7.52 15.38
C TRP A 376 -15.65 6.68 14.68
N ASP A 377 -15.85 6.30 13.43
CA ASP A 377 -14.90 5.51 12.63
C ASP A 377 -14.02 6.35 11.70
N LEU A 378 -14.37 7.64 11.51
CA LEU A 378 -13.63 8.54 10.63
C LEU A 378 -12.44 9.22 11.34
N VAL A 379 -12.56 9.53 12.63
CA VAL A 379 -11.56 10.33 13.36
C VAL A 379 -10.18 9.66 13.32
N SER A 380 -10.07 8.39 13.72
CA SER A 380 -8.79 7.67 13.68
C SER A 380 -8.26 7.50 12.26
N THR A 381 -9.13 7.16 11.32
CA THR A 381 -8.77 7.05 9.90
C THR A 381 -8.22 8.39 9.37
N TRP A 382 -8.78 9.52 9.83
CA TRP A 382 -8.33 10.83 9.40
C TRP A 382 -6.96 11.22 9.98
N TYR A 383 -6.63 10.74 11.18
CA TYR A 383 -5.28 10.84 11.73
C TYR A 383 -4.29 9.93 11.00
N HIS A 384 -4.74 8.77 10.53
CA HIS A 384 -3.95 7.86 9.70
C HIS A 384 -3.56 8.48 8.35
N GLU A 385 -4.55 8.97 7.60
CA GLU A 385 -4.34 9.54 6.26
C GLU A 385 -3.75 10.95 6.30
N GLY A 386 -4.13 11.74 7.30
CA GLY A 386 -3.73 13.14 7.45
C GLY A 386 -2.60 13.34 8.47
N VAL A 387 -2.92 14.08 9.52
CA VAL A 387 -1.97 14.56 10.53
C VAL A 387 -2.20 13.84 11.85
N PRO A 388 -1.17 13.16 12.42
CA PRO A 388 0.24 13.11 12.01
C PRO A 388 0.63 11.92 11.11
N GLY A 389 -0.32 11.18 10.54
CA GLY A 389 -0.07 9.97 9.77
C GLY A 389 0.67 10.19 8.44
N HIS A 390 0.10 9.69 7.35
CA HIS A 390 0.75 9.72 6.03
C HIS A 390 1.21 11.11 5.61
N HIS A 391 0.45 12.17 5.94
CA HIS A 391 0.82 13.50 5.55
C HIS A 391 2.18 13.92 6.13
N LEU A 392 2.39 13.79 7.45
CA LEU A 392 3.67 14.23 8.04
C LEU A 392 4.85 13.43 7.51
N GLN A 393 4.71 12.11 7.35
CA GLN A 393 5.80 11.27 6.84
C GLN A 393 6.15 11.62 5.39
N LEU A 394 5.16 11.58 4.51
CA LEU A 394 5.42 11.71 3.08
C LEU A 394 5.74 13.16 2.66
N ALA A 395 5.19 14.15 3.37
CA ALA A 395 5.57 15.55 3.19
C ALA A 395 6.97 15.84 3.75
N GLN A 396 7.38 15.21 4.86
CA GLN A 396 8.75 15.31 5.35
C GLN A 396 9.74 14.73 4.32
N TRP A 397 9.43 13.59 3.69
CA TRP A 397 10.28 13.04 2.63
C TRP A 397 10.41 13.99 1.43
N ALA A 398 9.31 14.64 1.04
CA ALA A 398 9.37 15.67 -0.01
C ALA A 398 10.24 16.86 0.41
N TYR A 399 10.13 17.30 1.67
CA TYR A 399 10.90 18.44 2.21
C TYR A 399 12.40 18.17 2.28
N VAL A 400 12.80 16.97 2.72
CA VAL A 400 14.21 16.57 2.80
C VAL A 400 14.72 15.85 1.54
N SER A 401 14.01 15.96 0.42
CA SER A 401 14.34 15.24 -0.82
C SER A 401 15.74 15.55 -1.36
N GLY A 402 16.33 16.70 -1.03
CA GLY A 402 17.73 17.02 -1.35
C GLY A 402 18.76 16.16 -0.60
N GLU A 403 18.37 15.57 0.52
CA GLU A 403 19.21 14.69 1.35
C GLU A 403 18.97 13.20 1.08
N LEU A 404 17.90 12.87 0.36
CA LEU A 404 17.49 11.50 0.00
C LEU A 404 17.65 11.28 -1.52
N SER A 405 17.72 10.03 -1.93
CA SER A 405 17.57 9.68 -3.35
C SER A 405 16.09 9.71 -3.77
N ALA A 406 15.84 9.93 -5.07
CA ALA A 406 14.51 9.78 -5.64
C ALA A 406 13.94 8.37 -5.38
N TYR A 407 14.80 7.36 -5.36
CA TYR A 407 14.43 5.99 -5.02
C TYR A 407 13.84 5.86 -3.61
N GLN A 408 14.51 6.45 -2.59
CA GLN A 408 14.06 6.38 -1.18
C GLN A 408 12.70 7.04 -0.96
N THR A 409 12.37 8.03 -1.79
CA THR A 409 11.11 8.77 -1.68
C THR A 409 10.03 8.29 -2.64
N SER A 410 10.31 7.31 -3.49
CA SER A 410 9.38 6.78 -4.50
C SER A 410 9.38 5.25 -4.55
N LEU A 411 10.11 4.64 -5.49
CA LEU A 411 10.08 3.19 -5.77
C LEU A 411 10.61 2.33 -4.61
N GLY A 412 11.52 2.86 -3.82
CA GLY A 412 12.03 2.20 -2.60
C GLY A 412 11.07 2.26 -1.41
N SER A 413 9.88 2.82 -1.58
CA SER A 413 8.89 2.91 -0.49
C SER A 413 8.44 1.51 -0.05
N VAL A 414 8.64 1.20 1.23
CA VAL A 414 8.24 -0.06 1.86
C VAL A 414 6.89 0.14 2.53
N GLY A 415 5.86 -0.61 2.08
CA GLY A 415 4.50 -0.48 2.60
C GLY A 415 4.43 -0.60 4.12
N ALA A 416 5.15 -1.53 4.71
CA ALA A 416 5.18 -1.70 6.17
C ALA A 416 5.81 -0.54 6.93
N ASN A 417 6.74 0.22 6.33
CA ASN A 417 7.25 1.45 6.94
C ASN A 417 6.16 2.53 6.96
N VAL A 418 5.49 2.73 5.82
CA VAL A 418 4.49 3.80 5.63
C VAL A 418 3.23 3.53 6.44
N GLU A 419 2.67 2.32 6.32
CA GLU A 419 1.48 1.91 7.08
C GLU A 419 1.76 1.78 8.58
N GLY A 420 2.97 1.33 8.92
CA GLY A 420 3.43 1.24 10.29
C GLY A 420 3.52 2.60 10.98
N TRP A 421 4.04 3.61 10.28
CA TRP A 421 4.02 4.98 10.77
C TRP A 421 2.59 5.49 10.97
N ALA A 422 1.69 5.27 10.02
CA ALA A 422 0.32 5.74 10.12
C ALA A 422 -0.44 5.09 11.30
N LEU A 423 -0.22 3.80 11.58
CA LEU A 423 -0.78 3.14 12.76
C LEU A 423 -0.13 3.66 14.07
N TYR A 424 1.18 3.86 14.05
CA TYR A 424 1.88 4.49 15.16
C TYR A 424 1.32 5.89 15.43
N ALA A 425 1.01 6.66 14.40
CA ALA A 425 0.41 7.98 14.48
C ALA A 425 -1.00 7.94 15.10
N GLU A 426 -1.85 6.98 14.72
CA GLU A 426 -3.16 6.76 15.36
C GLU A 426 -3.00 6.50 16.87
N ARG A 427 -2.05 5.63 17.24
CA ARG A 427 -1.74 5.34 18.65
C ARG A 427 -1.20 6.56 19.37
N LEU A 428 -0.31 7.32 18.75
CA LEU A 428 0.23 8.54 19.33
C LEU A 428 -0.88 9.55 19.65
N MET A 429 -1.88 9.68 18.77
CA MET A 429 -3.02 10.56 19.01
C MET A 429 -3.90 10.09 20.19
N ASP A 430 -4.07 8.79 20.41
CA ASP A 430 -4.72 8.25 21.62
C ASP A 430 -3.84 8.53 22.87
N GLU A 431 -2.52 8.27 22.83
CA GLU A 431 -1.58 8.54 23.92
C GLU A 431 -1.55 10.03 24.32
N LEU A 432 -1.67 10.95 23.35
CA LEU A 432 -1.69 12.39 23.56
C LEU A 432 -3.08 12.95 23.96
N GLY A 433 -4.13 12.12 24.00
CA GLY A 433 -5.47 12.51 24.40
C GLY A 433 -6.32 13.18 23.31
N PHE A 434 -5.97 13.02 22.04
CA PHE A 434 -6.75 13.54 20.91
C PHE A 434 -7.98 12.70 20.56
N LEU A 435 -8.25 11.61 21.29
CA LEU A 435 -9.44 10.78 21.18
C LEU A 435 -10.29 10.85 22.47
N PRO A 436 -10.71 12.04 22.93
CA PRO A 436 -11.46 12.19 24.17
C PRO A 436 -12.90 11.65 24.06
N ASP A 437 -13.47 11.63 22.84
CA ASP A 437 -14.78 11.05 22.57
C ASP A 437 -14.72 9.51 22.65
N ARG A 438 -15.66 8.92 23.38
CA ARG A 438 -15.71 7.47 23.62
C ARG A 438 -16.00 6.69 22.34
N GLY A 439 -16.83 7.25 21.46
CA GLY A 439 -17.13 6.66 20.15
C GLY A 439 -15.91 6.67 19.25
N ALA A 440 -15.22 7.81 19.14
CA ALA A 440 -13.99 7.93 18.35
C ALA A 440 -12.87 7.00 18.85
N ARG A 441 -12.76 6.83 20.20
CA ARG A 441 -11.81 5.88 20.77
C ARG A 441 -12.18 4.42 20.46
N LEU A 442 -13.46 4.06 20.48
CA LEU A 442 -13.92 2.74 20.05
C LEU A 442 -13.64 2.51 18.55
N GLY A 443 -13.80 3.54 17.72
CA GLY A 443 -13.46 3.50 16.29
C GLY A 443 -11.97 3.29 16.03
N TYR A 444 -11.10 3.96 16.81
CA TYR A 444 -9.66 3.69 16.80
C TYR A 444 -9.36 2.22 17.14
N LEU A 445 -9.97 1.70 18.19
CA LEU A 445 -9.75 0.31 18.60
C LEU A 445 -10.31 -0.70 17.57
N ASP A 446 -11.42 -0.39 16.89
CA ASP A 446 -11.92 -1.20 15.77
C ASP A 446 -10.91 -1.22 14.59
N ALA A 447 -10.37 -0.06 14.26
CA ALA A 447 -9.34 0.04 13.25
C ALA A 447 -8.08 -0.76 13.61
N GLN A 448 -7.62 -0.70 14.86
CA GLN A 448 -6.49 -1.48 15.38
C GLN A 448 -6.80 -2.99 15.38
N GLN A 449 -8.02 -3.38 15.78
CA GLN A 449 -8.46 -4.77 15.81
C GLN A 449 -8.47 -5.40 14.42
N MET A 450 -9.02 -4.68 13.44
CA MET A 450 -9.02 -5.13 12.06
C MET A 450 -7.60 -5.44 11.57
N ARG A 451 -6.62 -4.58 11.90
CA ARG A 451 -5.21 -4.77 11.50
C ARG A 451 -4.54 -5.93 12.27
N ALA A 452 -4.92 -6.19 13.53
CA ALA A 452 -4.43 -7.37 14.26
C ALA A 452 -5.01 -8.66 13.69
N VAL A 453 -6.31 -8.69 13.40
CA VAL A 453 -7.00 -9.82 12.76
C VAL A 453 -6.36 -10.15 11.40
N ARG A 454 -5.97 -9.12 10.60
CA ARG A 454 -5.26 -9.32 9.33
C ARG A 454 -3.99 -10.16 9.49
N VAL A 455 -3.19 -9.92 10.53
CA VAL A 455 -1.96 -10.71 10.78
C VAL A 455 -2.30 -12.18 10.99
N VAL A 456 -3.33 -12.45 11.78
CA VAL A 456 -3.77 -13.81 12.12
C VAL A 456 -4.31 -14.55 10.88
N VAL A 457 -5.25 -13.92 10.17
CA VAL A 457 -5.93 -14.60 9.06
C VAL A 457 -5.03 -14.76 7.84
N ASP A 458 -4.19 -13.76 7.52
CA ASP A 458 -3.31 -13.81 6.37
C ASP A 458 -2.25 -14.92 6.52
N ILE A 459 -1.50 -14.90 7.63
CA ILE A 459 -0.52 -15.96 7.92
C ILE A 459 -1.22 -17.31 8.10
N GLY A 460 -2.30 -17.34 8.88
CA GLY A 460 -3.06 -18.55 9.19
C GLY A 460 -3.55 -19.28 7.95
N MET A 461 -4.23 -18.59 7.05
CA MET A 461 -4.76 -19.18 5.82
C MET A 461 -3.67 -19.68 4.86
N HIS A 462 -2.63 -18.84 4.65
CA HIS A 462 -1.60 -19.19 3.68
C HIS A 462 -0.69 -20.33 4.13
N LEU A 463 -0.44 -20.46 5.44
CA LEU A 463 0.37 -21.52 6.02
C LEU A 463 -0.48 -22.69 6.53
N GLN A 464 -1.81 -22.57 6.49
CA GLN A 464 -2.75 -23.53 7.06
C GLN A 464 -2.42 -23.88 8.52
N LEU A 465 -2.08 -22.84 9.31
CA LEU A 465 -1.74 -23.01 10.72
C LEU A 465 -2.97 -23.48 11.51
N PRO A 466 -2.75 -24.16 12.68
CA PRO A 466 -3.85 -24.54 13.52
C PRO A 466 -4.47 -23.31 14.19
N ILE A 467 -5.80 -23.30 14.28
CA ILE A 467 -6.55 -22.34 15.08
C ILE A 467 -6.13 -22.48 16.54
N PRO A 468 -5.83 -21.38 17.25
CA PRO A 468 -5.34 -21.42 18.64
C PRO A 468 -6.26 -22.16 19.59
N ALA A 469 -5.68 -22.78 20.62
CA ALA A 469 -6.40 -23.58 21.60
C ALA A 469 -7.34 -22.75 22.52
N ASP A 470 -7.08 -21.46 22.65
CA ASP A 470 -7.85 -20.47 23.41
C ASP A 470 -8.84 -19.68 22.54
N ALA A 471 -9.00 -20.05 21.27
CA ALA A 471 -10.00 -19.43 20.40
C ALA A 471 -11.41 -19.63 20.94
N ASP A 472 -12.24 -18.61 20.82
CA ASP A 472 -13.66 -18.61 21.24
C ASP A 472 -14.57 -18.14 20.08
N GLY A 473 -15.81 -17.80 20.35
CA GLY A 473 -16.77 -17.32 19.36
C GLY A 473 -16.92 -18.26 18.16
N ALA A 474 -16.87 -17.72 16.97
CA ALA A 474 -17.03 -18.47 15.72
C ALA A 474 -15.96 -19.57 15.52
N LEU A 475 -14.83 -19.48 16.21
CA LEU A 475 -13.74 -20.45 16.11
C LEU A 475 -13.73 -21.53 17.20
N ALA A 476 -14.62 -21.45 18.18
CA ALA A 476 -14.62 -22.32 19.38
C ALA A 476 -14.61 -23.83 19.08
N GLU A 477 -15.35 -24.26 18.05
CA GLU A 477 -15.44 -25.66 17.65
C GLU A 477 -14.36 -26.08 16.64
N HIS A 478 -13.53 -25.12 16.21
CA HIS A 478 -12.49 -25.33 15.18
C HIS A 478 -11.07 -25.30 15.73
N ARG A 479 -10.89 -25.28 17.05
CA ARG A 479 -9.57 -25.28 17.70
C ARG A 479 -8.70 -26.43 17.21
N GLY A 480 -7.46 -26.13 16.83
CA GLY A 480 -6.52 -27.11 16.31
C GLY A 480 -6.76 -27.52 14.85
N GLN A 481 -7.87 -27.12 14.24
CA GLN A 481 -8.09 -27.31 12.81
C GLN A 481 -7.30 -26.26 11.99
N PRO A 482 -6.92 -26.56 10.75
CA PRO A 482 -6.24 -25.58 9.90
C PRO A 482 -7.19 -24.44 9.51
N TRP A 483 -6.65 -23.22 9.39
CA TRP A 483 -7.37 -22.10 8.86
C TRP A 483 -7.87 -22.37 7.44
N THR A 484 -9.10 -21.97 7.18
CA THR A 484 -9.70 -21.91 5.84
C THR A 484 -10.21 -20.50 5.56
N PRO A 485 -10.45 -20.12 4.29
CA PRO A 485 -11.06 -18.84 3.96
C PRO A 485 -12.40 -18.59 4.67
N ASP A 486 -13.24 -19.62 4.83
CA ASP A 486 -14.54 -19.48 5.48
C ASP A 486 -14.40 -19.19 6.98
N LEU A 487 -13.46 -19.88 7.66
CA LEU A 487 -13.17 -19.63 9.08
C LEU A 487 -12.55 -18.25 9.28
N ALA A 488 -11.66 -17.82 8.38
CA ALA A 488 -11.10 -16.49 8.39
C ALA A 488 -12.18 -15.42 8.19
N ARG A 489 -13.14 -15.65 7.29
CA ARG A 489 -14.28 -14.74 7.06
C ARG A 489 -15.19 -14.64 8.30
N ALA A 490 -15.49 -15.77 8.92
CA ALA A 490 -16.31 -15.80 10.14
C ALA A 490 -15.61 -15.03 11.29
N PHE A 491 -14.33 -15.29 11.52
CA PHE A 491 -13.52 -14.60 12.52
C PHE A 491 -13.41 -13.10 12.25
N PHE A 492 -13.18 -12.73 11.01
CA PHE A 492 -13.08 -11.31 10.60
C PHE A 492 -14.41 -10.57 10.86
N GLY A 493 -15.54 -11.20 10.50
CA GLY A 493 -16.88 -10.63 10.73
C GLY A 493 -17.29 -10.52 12.19
N GLU A 494 -16.75 -11.38 13.07
CA GLU A 494 -17.04 -11.32 14.51
C GLU A 494 -16.37 -10.13 15.22
N TYR A 495 -15.18 -9.72 14.75
CA TYR A 495 -14.35 -8.76 15.48
C TYR A 495 -14.11 -7.42 14.77
N CYS A 496 -14.66 -7.21 13.57
CA CYS A 496 -14.46 -5.97 12.82
C CYS A 496 -15.79 -5.34 12.43
N GLY A 497 -16.00 -4.08 12.79
CA GLY A 497 -17.23 -3.31 12.58
C GLY A 497 -17.44 -2.87 11.12
N ARG A 498 -17.27 -3.77 10.16
CA ARG A 498 -17.38 -3.50 8.72
C ARG A 498 -18.52 -4.31 8.09
N ASP A 499 -19.04 -3.84 6.96
CA ASP A 499 -20.08 -4.57 6.22
C ASP A 499 -19.53 -5.81 5.50
N ASP A 500 -20.43 -6.72 5.15
CA ASP A 500 -20.08 -8.00 4.54
C ASP A 500 -19.35 -7.85 3.21
N ALA A 501 -19.74 -6.88 2.38
CA ALA A 501 -19.11 -6.67 1.07
C ALA A 501 -17.65 -6.21 1.21
N PHE A 502 -17.37 -5.35 2.19
CA PHE A 502 -16.01 -4.96 2.53
C PHE A 502 -15.18 -6.15 3.00
N LEU A 503 -15.71 -6.95 3.95
CA LEU A 503 -15.01 -8.11 4.50
C LEU A 503 -14.72 -9.18 3.43
N ASP A 504 -15.64 -9.41 2.51
CA ASP A 504 -15.46 -10.35 1.39
C ASP A 504 -14.38 -9.85 0.43
N SER A 505 -14.37 -8.56 0.10
CA SER A 505 -13.34 -7.94 -0.72
C SER A 505 -11.95 -8.02 -0.09
N GLU A 506 -11.86 -7.77 1.23
CA GLU A 506 -10.62 -7.87 2.00
C GLU A 506 -10.06 -9.31 1.97
N LEU A 507 -10.92 -10.31 2.18
CA LEU A 507 -10.48 -11.70 2.13
C LEU A 507 -9.91 -12.10 0.76
N VAL A 508 -10.58 -11.68 -0.32
CA VAL A 508 -10.08 -11.88 -1.69
C VAL A 508 -8.72 -11.21 -1.87
N ARG A 509 -8.55 -9.99 -1.32
CA ARG A 509 -7.28 -9.26 -1.36
C ARG A 509 -6.17 -10.01 -0.62
N TYR A 510 -6.41 -10.49 0.60
CA TYR A 510 -5.40 -11.22 1.37
C TYR A 510 -4.94 -12.48 0.64
N LEU A 511 -5.87 -13.25 0.11
CA LEU A 511 -5.58 -14.46 -0.64
C LEU A 511 -4.86 -14.20 -1.98
N GLY A 512 -5.05 -13.01 -2.57
CA GLY A 512 -4.37 -12.59 -3.80
C GLY A 512 -3.05 -11.87 -3.60
N MET A 513 -2.76 -11.41 -2.37
CA MET A 513 -1.61 -10.59 -2.02
C MET A 513 -0.99 -11.07 -0.70
N PRO A 514 -0.41 -12.28 -0.67
CA PRO A 514 0.15 -12.85 0.54
C PRO A 514 1.16 -11.92 1.22
N GLY A 515 1.07 -11.75 2.53
CA GLY A 515 2.02 -10.96 3.31
C GLY A 515 1.85 -9.43 3.21
N GLN A 516 0.91 -8.92 2.39
CA GLN A 516 0.62 -7.48 2.34
C GLN A 516 -0.18 -7.03 3.56
N ALA A 517 -1.18 -7.79 3.96
CA ALA A 517 -2.11 -7.40 5.02
C ALA A 517 -1.44 -7.29 6.40
N ILE A 518 -0.32 -7.98 6.62
CA ILE A 518 0.45 -7.94 7.86
C ILE A 518 1.29 -6.66 8.02
N SER A 519 1.52 -5.92 6.93
CA SER A 519 2.40 -4.74 6.86
C SER A 519 2.05 -3.70 7.92
N TYR A 520 0.77 -3.44 8.13
CA TYR A 520 0.24 -2.46 9.07
C TYR A 520 0.74 -2.69 10.50
N LYS A 521 0.41 -3.83 11.08
CA LYS A 521 0.71 -4.12 12.48
C LYS A 521 2.18 -4.48 12.71
N LEU A 522 2.84 -5.14 11.78
CA LEU A 522 4.28 -5.38 11.89
C LEU A 522 5.08 -4.08 11.77
N GLY A 523 4.62 -3.17 10.92
CA GLY A 523 5.19 -1.84 10.82
C GLY A 523 5.02 -1.04 12.12
N GLU A 524 3.81 -0.94 12.67
CA GLU A 524 3.57 -0.31 13.98
C GLU A 524 4.47 -0.90 15.07
N ARG A 525 4.59 -2.23 15.10
CA ARG A 525 5.47 -2.93 16.04
C ARG A 525 6.91 -2.45 15.92
N ALA A 526 7.43 -2.34 14.70
CA ALA A 526 8.81 -1.88 14.46
C ALA A 526 9.01 -0.43 14.92
N TRP A 527 8.06 0.47 14.63
CA TRP A 527 8.09 1.86 15.11
C TRP A 527 8.07 1.96 16.64
N LEU A 528 7.20 1.20 17.31
CA LEU A 528 7.11 1.17 18.77
C LEU A 528 8.38 0.60 19.41
N GLN A 529 8.90 -0.51 18.88
CA GLN A 529 10.14 -1.12 19.36
C GLN A 529 11.34 -0.20 19.18
N GLY A 530 11.45 0.47 18.03
CA GLY A 530 12.50 1.45 17.77
C GLY A 530 12.45 2.63 18.75
N ARG A 531 11.24 3.21 18.98
CA ARG A 531 11.03 4.27 19.98
C ARG A 531 11.47 3.83 21.39
N GLU A 532 11.04 2.67 21.80
CA GLU A 532 11.35 2.15 23.13
C GLU A 532 12.85 1.85 23.29
N ALA A 533 13.50 1.26 22.29
CA ALA A 533 14.93 1.00 22.31
C ALA A 533 15.75 2.30 22.36
N ALA A 534 15.38 3.32 21.59
CA ALA A 534 16.01 4.65 21.65
C ALA A 534 15.83 5.30 23.02
N ARG A 535 14.61 5.22 23.57
CA ARG A 535 14.30 5.74 24.92
C ARG A 535 15.15 5.07 26.01
N GLN A 536 15.31 3.75 25.93
CA GLN A 536 16.15 3.00 26.87
C GLN A 536 17.63 3.34 26.72
N ALA A 537 18.11 3.49 25.49
CA ALA A 537 19.51 3.81 25.22
C ALA A 537 19.90 5.22 25.69
N ARG A 538 19.02 6.20 25.52
CA ARG A 538 19.26 7.61 25.88
C ARG A 538 18.82 7.98 27.31
N GLY A 539 17.93 7.20 27.92
CA GLY A 539 17.44 7.47 29.28
C GLY A 539 16.81 8.85 29.43
N ALA A 540 17.36 9.67 30.33
CA ALA A 540 16.86 11.02 30.58
C ALA A 540 17.10 12.02 29.43
N ASP A 541 18.01 11.72 28.51
CA ASP A 541 18.33 12.57 27.35
C ASP A 541 17.46 12.27 26.13
N PHE A 542 16.48 11.36 26.26
CA PHE A 542 15.56 11.03 25.18
C PHE A 542 14.55 12.16 24.95
N ASP A 543 14.61 12.77 23.77
CA ASP A 543 13.65 13.77 23.29
C ASP A 543 12.78 13.16 22.18
N LEU A 544 11.50 12.94 22.49
CA LEU A 544 10.54 12.30 21.57
C LEU A 544 10.32 13.15 20.31
N LYS A 545 10.29 14.49 20.42
CA LYS A 545 10.14 15.38 19.25
C LYS A 545 11.34 15.28 18.32
N ALA A 546 12.56 15.39 18.87
CA ALA A 546 13.77 15.24 18.09
C ALA A 546 13.87 13.85 17.45
N TRP A 547 13.48 12.80 18.18
CA TRP A 547 13.41 11.43 17.65
C TRP A 547 12.42 11.32 16.48
N HIS A 548 11.20 11.88 16.60
CA HIS A 548 10.22 11.87 15.52
C HIS A 548 10.78 12.55 14.25
N MET A 549 11.34 13.73 14.38
CA MET A 549 11.86 14.46 13.23
C MET A 549 13.03 13.74 12.56
N ALA A 550 13.95 13.19 13.35
CA ALA A 550 15.04 12.38 12.81
C ALA A 550 14.54 11.11 12.11
N ALA A 551 13.58 10.41 12.72
CA ALA A 551 12.98 9.20 12.16
C ALA A 551 12.26 9.44 10.83
N LEU A 552 11.46 10.50 10.75
CA LEU A 552 10.73 10.88 9.52
C LEU A 552 11.66 11.36 8.41
N SER A 553 12.86 11.86 8.74
CA SER A 553 13.82 12.37 7.75
C SER A 553 14.71 11.30 7.13
N GLN A 554 14.59 10.02 7.53
CA GLN A 554 15.45 8.93 7.01
C GLN A 554 15.03 8.39 5.63
N GLY A 555 13.84 8.73 5.14
CA GLY A 555 13.24 8.07 3.99
C GLY A 555 12.70 6.69 4.34
N SER A 556 12.32 5.91 3.33
CA SER A 556 11.82 4.55 3.53
C SER A 556 12.94 3.55 3.85
N LEU A 557 12.62 2.55 4.66
CA LEU A 557 13.48 1.40 4.99
C LEU A 557 12.63 0.15 5.14
N GLY A 558 13.22 -1.03 4.85
CA GLY A 558 12.65 -2.32 5.24
C GLY A 558 12.59 -2.44 6.77
N LEU A 559 11.65 -3.24 7.31
CA LEU A 559 11.42 -3.28 8.76
C LEU A 559 12.64 -3.68 9.59
N ASP A 560 13.50 -4.57 9.08
CA ASP A 560 14.71 -4.98 9.81
C ASP A 560 15.68 -3.80 9.96
N ASP A 561 15.91 -3.05 8.88
CA ASP A 561 16.74 -1.86 8.90
C ASP A 561 16.08 -0.71 9.65
N LEU A 562 14.77 -0.54 9.50
CA LEU A 562 14.00 0.51 10.18
C LEU A 562 14.13 0.38 11.70
N ALA A 563 13.87 -0.81 12.25
CA ALA A 563 13.97 -1.03 13.68
C ALA A 563 15.38 -0.73 14.22
N ALA A 564 16.42 -1.13 13.47
CA ALA A 564 17.82 -0.86 13.83
C ALA A 564 18.18 0.63 13.77
N GLU A 565 17.71 1.36 12.75
CA GLU A 565 17.97 2.81 12.63
C GLU A 565 17.22 3.60 13.70
N LEU A 566 15.93 3.32 13.92
CA LEU A 566 15.12 3.98 14.94
C LEU A 566 15.70 3.84 16.36
N ALA A 567 16.27 2.67 16.67
CA ALA A 567 16.90 2.40 17.96
C ALA A 567 18.18 3.24 18.22
N ARG A 568 18.82 3.73 17.16
CA ARG A 568 20.06 4.54 17.25
C ARG A 568 19.79 6.03 17.40
N LEU A 569 18.59 6.48 17.04
CA LEU A 569 18.17 7.87 17.18
C LEU A 569 17.93 8.24 18.64
#